data_c4d646b7fd24e11af42fb5b753ed40f9
#
_entry.id   c4d646b7fd24e11af42fb5b753ed40f9
#
_cell.length_a   1.000
_cell.length_b   1.000
_cell.length_c   1.000
_cell.angle_alpha   90.00
_cell.angle_beta   90.00
_cell.angle_gamma   90.00
#
_symmetry.space_group_name_H-M   'P 1'
#
loop_
_entity.id
_entity.type
_entity.pdbx_description
1 polymer ?
#
loop_
_entity_poly.entity_id
_entity_poly.type
_entity_poly.pdbx_seq_one_letter_code
_entity_poly.pdbx_strand_id
1 'polypeptide(L)'
;MTRLTAFDHSTSPPGIQIPRLYNAAHDLLERNLQAGRTDKLAYVDDRSACTYGELARRVNRFASALLAMGLRREERVMICMHDTIDWPVAFLGAIKAGVVPVAVNTLLKRQDYEYMLRDSRARLLFVSQALLPSFEGLLDGAIESLQQVVVSAAPGGDASPFDAMLSRGTDVFEPA
;
A
#
# COMPACT_ATOMS: atom_id res chain seq x y z
N MET A 1 -4.01 9.81 19.54
CA MET A 1 -5.06 9.71 18.51
C MET A 1 -4.68 10.59 17.34
N THR A 2 -4.51 10.03 16.16
CA THR A 2 -4.29 10.77 14.91
C THR A 2 -5.57 11.55 14.58
N ARG A 3 -5.46 12.86 14.37
CA ARG A 3 -6.61 13.71 14.07
C ARG A 3 -6.86 13.75 12.56
N LEU A 4 -8.12 13.91 12.17
CA LEU A 4 -8.48 14.10 10.77
C LEU A 4 -8.29 15.57 10.35
N THR A 5 -8.11 15.80 9.05
CA THR A 5 -8.10 17.14 8.45
C THR A 5 -9.43 17.84 8.66
N ALA A 6 -9.42 19.11 9.04
CA ALA A 6 -10.60 19.96 9.10
C ALA A 6 -10.70 20.85 7.85
N PHE A 7 -11.94 21.09 7.40
CA PHE A 7 -12.24 21.96 6.25
C PHE A 7 -13.09 23.14 6.68
N ASP A 8 -12.71 24.34 6.27
CA ASP A 8 -13.52 25.55 6.40
C ASP A 8 -14.11 25.91 5.04
N HIS A 9 -15.39 25.67 4.87
CA HIS A 9 -16.12 25.97 3.64
C HIS A 9 -16.70 27.40 3.60
N SER A 10 -16.43 28.24 4.61
CA SER A 10 -16.87 29.65 4.63
C SER A 10 -16.08 30.52 3.65
N THR A 11 -14.95 30.02 3.16
CA THR A 11 -14.08 30.72 2.19
C THR A 11 -14.01 29.98 0.86
N SER A 12 -13.62 30.67 -0.22
CA SER A 12 -13.36 30.09 -1.54
C SER A 12 -11.97 30.50 -2.04
N PRO A 13 -11.02 29.53 -2.22
CA PRO A 13 -11.14 28.10 -1.94
C PRO A 13 -11.31 27.79 -0.45
N PRO A 14 -11.84 26.60 -0.09
CA PRO A 14 -11.98 26.20 1.30
C PRO A 14 -10.66 26.19 2.04
N GLY A 15 -10.68 26.69 3.28
CA GLY A 15 -9.53 26.57 4.18
C GLY A 15 -9.29 25.11 4.59
N ILE A 16 -8.05 24.67 4.62
CA ILE A 16 -7.68 23.30 5.01
C ILE A 16 -6.73 23.35 6.20
N GLN A 17 -7.09 22.66 7.28
CA GLN A 17 -6.26 22.55 8.47
C GLN A 17 -5.80 21.10 8.64
N ILE A 18 -4.52 20.87 8.35
CA ILE A 18 -3.89 19.54 8.52
C ILE A 18 -3.23 19.50 9.90
N PRO A 19 -3.58 18.54 10.76
CA PRO A 19 -2.96 18.41 12.07
C PRO A 19 -1.49 18.02 11.95
N ARG A 20 -0.66 18.42 12.94
CA ARG A 20 0.78 18.09 12.93
C ARG A 20 1.04 16.59 12.96
N LEU A 21 0.25 15.84 13.74
CA LEU A 21 0.26 14.38 13.74
C LEU A 21 -0.82 13.91 12.75
N TYR A 22 -0.41 13.59 11.55
CA TYR A 22 -1.30 13.29 10.43
C TYR A 22 -0.85 12.05 9.69
N ASN A 23 -1.81 11.18 9.36
CA ASN A 23 -1.60 10.04 8.49
C ASN A 23 -2.67 10.03 7.40
N ALA A 24 -2.25 10.23 6.15
CA ALA A 24 -3.15 10.41 5.02
C ALA A 24 -4.03 9.18 4.76
N ALA A 25 -3.50 7.97 4.92
CA ALA A 25 -4.29 6.75 4.75
C ALA A 25 -5.35 6.59 5.83
N HIS A 26 -5.02 6.95 7.07
CA HIS A 26 -5.99 6.97 8.17
C HIS A 26 -7.11 7.97 7.90
N ASP A 27 -6.78 9.21 7.55
CA ASP A 27 -7.77 10.27 7.27
C ASP A 27 -8.72 9.85 6.14
N LEU A 28 -8.18 9.36 5.03
CA LEU A 28 -8.97 8.92 3.87
C LEU A 28 -9.94 7.80 4.21
N LEU A 29 -9.50 6.79 4.96
CA LEU A 29 -10.34 5.65 5.33
C LEU A 29 -11.35 6.02 6.40
N GLU A 30 -10.88 6.60 7.50
CA GLU A 30 -11.70 6.93 8.67
C GLU A 30 -12.83 7.88 8.33
N ARG A 31 -12.56 8.88 7.51
CA ARG A 31 -13.58 9.83 7.03
C ARG A 31 -14.71 9.15 6.27
N ASN A 32 -14.42 8.12 5.48
CA ASN A 32 -15.44 7.35 4.78
C ASN A 32 -16.25 6.46 5.75
N LEU A 33 -15.58 5.85 6.72
CA LEU A 33 -16.26 5.02 7.74
C LEU A 33 -17.17 5.87 8.63
N GLN A 34 -16.70 7.03 9.12
CA GLN A 34 -17.48 7.96 9.93
C GLN A 34 -18.68 8.56 9.17
N ALA A 35 -18.56 8.67 7.85
CA ALA A 35 -19.67 9.10 6.98
C ALA A 35 -20.68 7.97 6.69
N GLY A 36 -20.60 6.82 7.38
CA GLY A 36 -21.51 5.70 7.23
C GLY A 36 -21.36 4.92 5.91
N ARG A 37 -20.18 4.99 5.27
CA ARG A 37 -19.91 4.33 3.97
C ARG A 37 -19.26 2.97 4.11
N THR A 38 -19.32 2.34 5.27
CA THR A 38 -18.66 1.05 5.54
C THR A 38 -18.96 -0.01 4.47
N ASP A 39 -20.24 -0.13 4.09
CA ASP A 39 -20.71 -1.13 3.13
C ASP A 39 -20.74 -0.63 1.68
N LYS A 40 -20.35 0.64 1.45
CA LYS A 40 -20.24 1.19 0.09
C LYS A 40 -19.02 0.62 -0.60
N LEU A 41 -19.18 0.23 -1.88
CA LEU A 41 -18.07 -0.19 -2.74
C LEU A 41 -17.01 0.92 -2.86
N ALA A 42 -15.76 0.55 -2.60
CA ALA A 42 -14.58 1.40 -2.77
C ALA A 42 -13.83 1.06 -4.05
N TYR A 43 -13.63 -0.23 -4.32
CA TYR A 43 -12.92 -0.75 -5.50
C TYR A 43 -13.59 -1.99 -6.04
N VAL A 44 -13.42 -2.20 -7.35
CA VAL A 44 -13.82 -3.42 -8.07
C VAL A 44 -12.69 -3.78 -9.02
N ASP A 45 -12.28 -5.05 -9.02
CA ASP A 45 -11.35 -5.60 -10.00
C ASP A 45 -11.92 -6.89 -10.62
N ASP A 46 -11.16 -7.56 -11.47
CA ASP A 46 -11.59 -8.79 -12.15
C ASP A 46 -11.77 -9.98 -11.18
N ARG A 47 -11.29 -9.88 -9.95
CA ARG A 47 -11.34 -10.94 -8.92
C ARG A 47 -12.49 -10.74 -7.94
N SER A 48 -12.76 -9.50 -7.55
CA SER A 48 -13.67 -9.21 -6.46
C SER A 48 -14.11 -7.75 -6.40
N ALA A 49 -15.02 -7.47 -5.48
CA ALA A 49 -15.39 -6.14 -5.07
C ALA A 49 -14.96 -5.93 -3.61
N CYS A 50 -14.57 -4.72 -3.27
CA CYS A 50 -14.09 -4.34 -1.94
C CYS A 50 -14.86 -3.12 -1.43
N THR A 51 -15.48 -3.23 -0.26
CA THR A 51 -16.12 -2.10 0.41
C THR A 51 -15.10 -1.25 1.15
N TYR A 52 -15.49 -0.04 1.60
CA TYR A 52 -14.61 0.80 2.45
C TYR A 52 -14.25 0.10 3.76
N GLY A 53 -15.17 -0.66 4.35
CA GLY A 53 -14.90 -1.42 5.57
C GLY A 53 -13.88 -2.55 5.35
N GLU A 54 -14.01 -3.28 4.23
CA GLU A 54 -13.04 -4.31 3.85
C GLU A 54 -11.68 -3.72 3.51
N LEU A 55 -11.67 -2.61 2.75
CA LEU A 55 -10.43 -1.89 2.44
C LEU A 55 -9.70 -1.48 3.72
N ALA A 56 -10.41 -0.91 4.69
CA ALA A 56 -9.83 -0.51 5.96
C ALA A 56 -9.21 -1.69 6.72
N ARG A 57 -9.89 -2.85 6.77
CA ARG A 57 -9.35 -4.08 7.38
C ARG A 57 -8.11 -4.58 6.64
N ARG A 58 -8.15 -4.67 5.31
CA ARG A 58 -7.02 -5.12 4.49
C ARG A 58 -5.81 -4.19 4.64
N VAL A 59 -6.03 -2.87 4.67
CA VAL A 59 -5.00 -1.86 4.92
C VAL A 59 -4.39 -2.02 6.31
N ASN A 60 -5.19 -2.30 7.34
CA ASN A 60 -4.70 -2.56 8.70
C ASN A 60 -3.83 -3.83 8.75
N ARG A 61 -4.30 -4.92 8.13
CA ARG A 61 -3.54 -6.16 8.01
C ARG A 61 -2.21 -5.96 7.30
N PHE A 62 -2.22 -5.22 6.19
CA PHE A 62 -0.99 -4.91 5.46
C PHE A 62 -0.01 -4.10 6.31
N ALA A 63 -0.48 -3.03 6.96
CA ALA A 63 0.34 -2.19 7.82
C ALA A 63 0.98 -2.98 8.97
N SER A 64 0.18 -3.79 9.68
CA SER A 64 0.69 -4.62 10.76
C SER A 64 1.69 -5.69 10.29
N ALA A 65 1.43 -6.30 9.12
CA ALA A 65 2.33 -7.28 8.53
C ALA A 65 3.67 -6.66 8.12
N LEU A 66 3.68 -5.43 7.56
CA LEU A 66 4.92 -4.71 7.26
C LEU A 66 5.80 -4.53 8.50
N LEU A 67 5.23 -4.10 9.62
CA LEU A 67 5.99 -3.92 10.86
C LEU A 67 6.46 -5.26 11.42
N ALA A 68 5.65 -6.32 11.31
CA ALA A 68 6.05 -7.67 11.71
C ALA A 68 7.20 -8.22 10.85
N MET A 69 7.34 -7.78 9.60
CA MET A 69 8.48 -8.07 8.72
C MET A 69 9.73 -7.21 9.05
N GLY A 70 9.67 -6.38 10.08
CA GLY A 70 10.79 -5.59 10.57
C GLY A 70 10.99 -4.24 9.86
N LEU A 71 10.03 -3.78 9.05
CA LEU A 71 10.11 -2.44 8.48
C LEU A 71 9.88 -1.38 9.54
N ARG A 72 10.58 -0.27 9.40
CA ARG A 72 10.51 0.88 10.29
C ARG A 72 9.90 2.07 9.56
N ARG A 73 9.48 3.06 10.32
CA ARG A 73 9.04 4.36 9.75
C ARG A 73 10.09 4.91 8.78
N GLU A 74 9.62 5.53 7.70
CA GLU A 74 10.41 6.15 6.64
C GLU A 74 11.30 5.19 5.82
N GLU A 75 11.29 3.89 6.11
CA GLU A 75 11.82 2.92 5.17
C GLU A 75 10.91 2.83 3.94
N ARG A 76 11.44 2.40 2.82
CA ARG A 76 10.74 2.39 1.53
C ARG A 76 10.37 0.98 1.12
N VAL A 77 9.21 0.88 0.48
CA VAL A 77 8.77 -0.30 -0.26
C VAL A 77 8.45 0.12 -1.69
N MET A 78 8.89 -0.65 -2.68
CA MET A 78 8.52 -0.40 -4.07
C MET A 78 7.26 -1.17 -4.41
N ILE A 79 6.35 -0.53 -5.15
CA ILE A 79 5.10 -1.11 -5.61
C ILE A 79 5.07 -1.05 -7.14
N CYS A 80 5.24 -2.19 -7.80
CA CYS A 80 5.09 -2.38 -9.24
C CYS A 80 3.96 -3.38 -9.47
N MET A 81 2.73 -2.93 -9.41
CA MET A 81 1.54 -3.78 -9.45
C MET A 81 0.53 -3.23 -10.46
N HIS A 82 -0.25 -4.13 -11.04
CA HIS A 82 -1.42 -3.77 -11.84
C HIS A 82 -2.52 -3.17 -10.97
N ASP A 83 -3.47 -2.47 -11.59
CA ASP A 83 -4.61 -1.80 -10.96
C ASP A 83 -5.64 -2.82 -10.45
N THR A 84 -5.26 -3.57 -9.42
CA THR A 84 -6.12 -4.48 -8.67
C THR A 84 -6.39 -3.92 -7.28
N ILE A 85 -7.29 -4.54 -6.51
CA ILE A 85 -7.58 -4.15 -5.11
C ILE A 85 -6.31 -4.24 -4.23
N ASP A 86 -5.35 -5.10 -4.56
CA ASP A 86 -4.10 -5.24 -3.82
C ASP A 86 -3.24 -3.98 -3.91
N TRP A 87 -3.31 -3.23 -5.02
CA TRP A 87 -2.54 -2.00 -5.19
C TRP A 87 -2.89 -0.92 -4.14
N PRO A 88 -4.16 -0.46 -4.01
CA PRO A 88 -4.52 0.50 -2.98
C PRO A 88 -4.33 -0.03 -1.56
N VAL A 89 -4.47 -1.34 -1.32
CA VAL A 89 -4.16 -1.96 -0.03
C VAL A 89 -2.69 -1.80 0.32
N ALA A 90 -1.78 -2.10 -0.62
CA ALA A 90 -0.34 -1.94 -0.43
C ALA A 90 0.05 -0.48 -0.22
N PHE A 91 -0.46 0.42 -1.07
CA PHE A 91 -0.13 1.84 -1.04
C PHE A 91 -0.62 2.50 0.26
N LEU A 92 -1.90 2.35 0.59
CA LEU A 92 -2.47 2.95 1.80
C LEU A 92 -1.94 2.27 3.07
N GLY A 93 -1.70 0.96 3.03
CA GLY A 93 -1.16 0.22 4.16
C GLY A 93 0.28 0.63 4.50
N ALA A 94 1.12 0.86 3.49
CA ALA A 94 2.46 1.40 3.69
C ALA A 94 2.40 2.79 4.36
N ILE A 95 1.58 3.71 3.83
CA ILE A 95 1.38 5.05 4.44
C ILE A 95 0.89 4.92 5.88
N LYS A 96 -0.08 4.02 6.13
CA LYS A 96 -0.62 3.82 7.47
C LYS A 96 0.43 3.34 8.47
N ALA A 97 1.35 2.48 8.03
CA ALA A 97 2.49 2.01 8.81
C ALA A 97 3.60 3.05 8.99
N GLY A 98 3.52 4.22 8.32
CA GLY A 98 4.59 5.21 8.29
C GLY A 98 5.75 4.82 7.37
N VAL A 99 5.56 3.84 6.51
CA VAL A 99 6.50 3.38 5.48
C VAL A 99 6.21 4.13 4.17
N VAL A 100 7.24 4.48 3.43
CA VAL A 100 7.12 5.26 2.18
C VAL A 100 6.87 4.32 1.00
N PRO A 101 5.68 4.33 0.38
CA PRO A 101 5.43 3.59 -0.85
C PRO A 101 6.04 4.32 -2.05
N VAL A 102 6.91 3.62 -2.80
CA VAL A 102 7.46 4.06 -4.08
C VAL A 102 6.68 3.37 -5.18
N ALA A 103 5.60 4.00 -5.62
CA ALA A 103 4.78 3.49 -6.72
C ALA A 103 5.45 3.78 -8.06
N VAL A 104 5.62 2.75 -8.88
CA VAL A 104 6.32 2.85 -10.17
C VAL A 104 5.42 2.39 -11.32
N ASN A 105 5.66 2.96 -12.50
CA ASN A 105 4.94 2.57 -13.70
C ASN A 105 5.28 1.13 -14.09
N THR A 106 4.28 0.35 -14.50
CA THR A 106 4.39 -1.06 -14.89
C THR A 106 4.94 -1.29 -16.29
N LEU A 107 5.14 -0.22 -17.08
CA LEU A 107 5.61 -0.26 -18.46
C LEU A 107 7.08 0.15 -18.63
N LEU A 108 7.81 0.27 -17.52
CA LEU A 108 9.23 0.63 -17.55
C LEU A 108 10.11 -0.56 -17.97
N LYS A 109 11.34 -0.25 -18.35
CA LYS A 109 12.34 -1.26 -18.69
C LYS A 109 13.07 -1.73 -17.42
N ARG A 110 13.65 -2.94 -17.48
CA ARG A 110 14.44 -3.53 -16.39
C ARG A 110 15.47 -2.55 -15.79
N GLN A 111 16.20 -1.80 -16.61
CA GLN A 111 17.20 -0.84 -16.17
C GLN A 111 16.62 0.31 -15.32
N ASP A 112 15.38 0.72 -15.62
CA ASP A 112 14.70 1.78 -14.88
C ASP A 112 14.28 1.25 -13.48
N TYR A 113 13.78 0.00 -13.41
CA TYR A 113 13.47 -0.66 -12.13
C TYR A 113 14.73 -0.87 -11.29
N GLU A 114 15.85 -1.27 -11.91
CA GLU A 114 17.13 -1.40 -11.23
C GLU A 114 17.57 -0.07 -10.60
N TYR A 115 17.52 1.00 -11.39
CA TYR A 115 17.83 2.34 -10.90
C TYR A 115 16.95 2.72 -9.73
N MET A 116 15.62 2.59 -9.87
CA MET A 116 14.65 2.97 -8.83
C MET A 116 14.82 2.16 -7.54
N LEU A 117 15.08 0.85 -7.64
CA LEU A 117 15.35 0.00 -6.48
C LEU A 117 16.60 0.45 -5.73
N ARG A 118 17.69 0.75 -6.45
CA ARG A 118 18.94 1.21 -5.87
C ARG A 118 18.81 2.60 -5.24
N ASP A 119 18.22 3.54 -5.97
CA ASP A 119 18.07 4.94 -5.55
C ASP A 119 17.14 5.05 -4.33
N SER A 120 15.96 4.43 -4.37
CA SER A 120 15.01 4.44 -3.27
C SER A 120 15.49 3.65 -2.06
N ARG A 121 16.44 2.71 -2.23
CA ARG A 121 16.84 1.74 -1.20
C ARG A 121 15.63 0.99 -0.63
N ALA A 122 14.67 0.64 -1.49
CA ALA A 122 13.49 -0.10 -1.07
C ALA A 122 13.88 -1.45 -0.46
N ARG A 123 13.28 -1.77 0.69
CA ARG A 123 13.54 -3.02 1.41
C ARG A 123 12.65 -4.17 0.95
N LEU A 124 11.46 -3.86 0.47
CA LEU A 124 10.54 -4.83 -0.12
C LEU A 124 10.11 -4.36 -1.50
N LEU A 125 9.87 -5.33 -2.38
CA LEU A 125 9.20 -5.14 -3.66
C LEU A 125 7.85 -5.87 -3.61
N PHE A 126 6.76 -5.14 -3.83
CA PHE A 126 5.45 -5.68 -4.13
C PHE A 126 5.26 -5.67 -5.64
N VAL A 127 4.99 -6.83 -6.23
CA VAL A 127 4.94 -6.97 -7.69
C VAL A 127 3.80 -7.88 -8.11
N SER A 128 3.07 -7.53 -9.17
CA SER A 128 2.12 -8.45 -9.79
C SER A 128 2.85 -9.60 -10.48
N GLN A 129 2.34 -10.81 -10.37
CA GLN A 129 2.96 -12.02 -10.93
C GLN A 129 3.36 -11.86 -12.40
N ALA A 130 2.51 -11.23 -13.22
CA ALA A 130 2.76 -11.02 -14.64
C ALA A 130 3.95 -10.07 -14.92
N LEU A 131 4.37 -9.27 -13.93
CA LEU A 131 5.47 -8.30 -14.07
C LEU A 131 6.82 -8.85 -13.56
N LEU A 132 6.85 -10.03 -12.93
CA LEU A 132 8.08 -10.66 -12.45
C LEU A 132 9.19 -10.76 -13.52
N PRO A 133 8.90 -11.12 -14.79
CA PRO A 133 9.94 -11.19 -15.81
C PRO A 133 10.69 -9.87 -16.03
N SER A 134 10.06 -8.72 -15.77
CA SER A 134 10.69 -7.40 -15.88
C SER A 134 11.76 -7.15 -14.82
N PHE A 135 11.83 -7.99 -13.78
CA PHE A 135 12.79 -7.92 -12.68
C PHE A 135 13.83 -9.05 -12.73
N GLU A 136 13.87 -9.85 -13.81
CA GLU A 136 14.82 -10.97 -13.94
C GLU A 136 16.26 -10.50 -13.74
N GLY A 137 17.02 -11.22 -12.90
CA GLY A 137 18.39 -10.89 -12.51
C GLY A 137 18.54 -9.69 -11.57
N LEU A 138 17.44 -9.09 -11.07
CA LEU A 138 17.47 -8.05 -10.03
C LEU A 138 17.14 -8.62 -8.63
N LEU A 139 16.51 -9.80 -8.59
CA LEU A 139 15.95 -10.36 -7.35
C LEU A 139 16.91 -11.32 -6.63
N ASP A 140 18.00 -11.71 -7.27
CA ASP A 140 18.96 -12.71 -6.78
C ASP A 140 20.12 -12.08 -6.00
N GLY A 141 19.83 -11.10 -5.13
CA GLY A 141 20.84 -10.41 -4.33
C GLY A 141 21.58 -9.28 -5.07
N ALA A 142 21.22 -8.97 -6.31
CA ALA A 142 21.81 -7.88 -7.08
C ALA A 142 21.54 -6.49 -6.48
N ILE A 143 20.47 -6.35 -5.68
CA ILE A 143 20.08 -5.12 -4.99
C ILE A 143 20.26 -5.30 -3.48
N GLU A 144 21.31 -4.73 -2.92
CA GLU A 144 21.71 -4.92 -1.51
C GLU A 144 20.58 -4.54 -0.51
N SER A 145 19.82 -3.49 -0.78
CA SER A 145 18.74 -3.04 0.10
C SER A 145 17.50 -3.93 0.06
N LEU A 146 17.28 -4.67 -1.04
CA LEU A 146 16.09 -5.47 -1.26
C LEU A 146 16.16 -6.78 -0.46
N GLN A 147 15.31 -6.91 0.54
CA GLN A 147 15.31 -8.07 1.44
C GLN A 147 14.31 -9.14 1.02
N GLN A 148 13.18 -8.72 0.44
CA GLN A 148 12.13 -9.66 0.06
C GLN A 148 11.28 -9.12 -1.08
N VAL A 149 10.76 -10.05 -1.87
CA VAL A 149 9.77 -9.81 -2.93
C VAL A 149 8.46 -10.48 -2.53
N VAL A 150 7.38 -9.74 -2.60
CA VAL A 150 6.02 -10.22 -2.30
C VAL A 150 5.20 -10.12 -3.58
N VAL A 151 4.73 -11.27 -4.05
CA VAL A 151 3.99 -11.37 -5.30
C VAL A 151 2.49 -11.32 -5.04
N SER A 152 1.81 -10.41 -5.73
CA SER A 152 0.35 -10.37 -5.82
C SER A 152 -0.12 -11.28 -6.95
N ALA A 153 -1.25 -11.97 -6.76
CA ALA A 153 -1.77 -12.93 -7.72
C ALA A 153 -2.15 -12.27 -9.06
N ALA A 154 -2.07 -13.10 -10.11
CA ALA A 154 -2.70 -12.76 -11.39
C ALA A 154 -4.24 -12.77 -11.27
N PRO A 155 -4.98 -12.04 -12.12
CA PRO A 155 -6.43 -12.16 -12.21
C PRO A 155 -6.85 -13.63 -12.36
N GLY A 156 -7.80 -14.08 -11.54
CA GLY A 156 -8.28 -15.48 -11.54
C GLY A 156 -7.33 -16.52 -10.93
N GLY A 157 -6.19 -16.10 -10.35
CA GLY A 157 -5.24 -16.98 -9.69
C GLY A 157 -5.67 -17.40 -8.27
N ASP A 158 -5.03 -18.47 -7.77
CA ASP A 158 -5.13 -18.91 -6.39
C ASP A 158 -4.54 -17.89 -5.41
N ALA A 159 -4.64 -18.17 -4.09
CA ALA A 159 -4.06 -17.34 -3.03
C ALA A 159 -2.57 -17.09 -3.26
N SER A 160 -2.18 -15.82 -3.17
CA SER A 160 -0.83 -15.35 -3.46
C SER A 160 0.02 -15.17 -2.19
N PRO A 161 1.35 -15.01 -2.31
CA PRO A 161 2.19 -14.55 -1.22
C PRO A 161 1.69 -13.24 -0.57
N PHE A 162 1.06 -12.35 -1.34
CA PHE A 162 0.43 -11.14 -0.82
C PHE A 162 -0.76 -11.47 0.10
N ASP A 163 -1.65 -12.39 -0.33
CA ASP A 163 -2.77 -12.85 0.50
C ASP A 163 -2.28 -13.55 1.77
N ALA A 164 -1.23 -14.37 1.65
CA ALA A 164 -0.60 -15.04 2.79
C ALA A 164 0.03 -14.02 3.78
N MET A 165 0.59 -12.93 3.29
CA MET A 165 1.08 -11.82 4.12
C MET A 165 -0.09 -11.14 4.84
N LEU A 166 -1.18 -10.80 4.14
CA LEU A 166 -2.35 -10.18 4.75
C LEU A 166 -2.98 -11.04 5.83
N SER A 167 -3.01 -12.37 5.66
CA SER A 167 -3.59 -13.29 6.63
C SER A 167 -2.87 -13.31 7.98
N ARG A 168 -1.60 -12.89 8.03
CA ARG A 168 -0.79 -12.77 9.25
C ARG A 168 -0.98 -11.43 9.97
N GLY A 169 -1.59 -10.46 9.30
CA GLY A 169 -1.84 -9.13 9.86
C GLY A 169 -3.09 -9.07 10.72
N THR A 170 -3.23 -8.00 11.48
CA THR A 170 -4.35 -7.75 12.38
C THR A 170 -5.36 -6.77 11.77
N ASP A 171 -6.65 -6.95 12.06
CA ASP A 171 -7.73 -6.09 11.56
C ASP A 171 -7.74 -4.70 12.22
N VAL A 172 -7.05 -4.55 13.35
CA VAL A 172 -6.91 -3.28 14.08
C VAL A 172 -5.45 -2.86 14.07
N PHE A 173 -5.20 -1.61 13.69
CA PHE A 173 -3.85 -1.04 13.61
C PHE A 173 -3.89 0.46 13.92
N GLU A 174 -3.09 0.89 14.88
CA GLU A 174 -2.90 2.32 15.18
C GLU A 174 -1.97 2.95 14.12
N PRO A 175 -2.39 4.04 13.47
CA PRO A 175 -1.58 4.67 12.42
C PRO A 175 -0.30 5.29 13.00
N ALA A 176 0.75 5.24 12.21
CA ALA A 176 2.07 5.78 12.54
C ALA A 176 2.10 7.31 12.56
#